data_d8e74ad2f35f265f7c3eaf673e992087
#
_entry.id   d8e74ad2f35f265f7c3eaf673e992087
#
_cell.length_a   1.000
_cell.length_b   1.000
_cell.length_c   1.000
_cell.angle_alpha   90.00
_cell.angle_beta   90.00
_cell.angle_gamma   90.00
#
_symmetry.space_group_name_H-M   'P 1'
#
loop_
_entity.id
_entity.type
_entity.pdbx_description
1 polymer ?
#
loop_
_entity_poly.entity_id
_entity_poly.type
_entity_poly.pdbx_seq_one_letter_code
_entity_poly.pdbx_strand_id
1 'polypeptide(L)'
;MIGVADLIDRFGADELQNLTDREAHAVIDHAVVGRAIADAEAEVNSYLAPVGLVGITPPKALIIKACDIARYSLHEDGATGIVKERYLQAIAWLKEVMKHPEMLTGMGDTTPAQPLPSVAVRPNELPAKPWAN
;
A
#
# COMPACT_ATOMS: atom_id res chain seq x y z
N MET A 1 8.33 5.10 3.68
CA MET A 1 7.36 4.43 2.78
C MET A 1 6.32 5.41 2.27
N ILE A 2 5.65 6.11 3.15
CA ILE A 2 4.67 7.13 2.77
C ILE A 2 5.00 8.46 3.44
N GLY A 3 4.50 9.55 2.88
CA GLY A 3 4.66 10.89 3.43
C GLY A 3 3.35 11.65 3.44
N VAL A 4 3.40 12.87 3.94
CA VAL A 4 2.21 13.73 4.00
C VAL A 4 1.62 13.93 2.59
N ALA A 5 2.48 14.07 1.58
CA ALA A 5 2.01 14.27 0.21
C ALA A 5 1.16 13.11 -0.27
N ASP A 6 1.51 11.88 0.09
CA ASP A 6 0.73 10.71 -0.30
C ASP A 6 -0.68 10.77 0.30
N LEU A 7 -0.78 11.20 1.54
CA LEU A 7 -2.08 11.32 2.22
C LEU A 7 -2.91 12.45 1.61
N ILE A 8 -2.27 13.58 1.28
CA ILE A 8 -2.96 14.71 0.64
C ILE A 8 -3.49 14.28 -0.73
N ASP A 9 -2.68 13.56 -1.49
CA ASP A 9 -3.09 13.12 -2.83
C ASP A 9 -4.29 12.17 -2.78
N ARG A 10 -4.34 11.32 -1.76
CA ARG A 10 -5.39 10.31 -1.68
C ARG A 10 -6.66 10.81 -1.00
N PHE A 11 -6.53 11.63 0.02
CA PHE A 11 -7.68 11.99 0.86
C PHE A 11 -8.03 13.47 0.83
N GLY A 12 -7.12 14.30 0.31
CA GLY A 12 -7.31 15.74 0.24
C GLY A 12 -6.80 16.48 1.46
N ALA A 13 -6.36 17.71 1.23
CA ALA A 13 -5.82 18.54 2.30
C ALA A 13 -6.88 18.89 3.34
N ASP A 14 -8.14 19.05 2.91
CA ASP A 14 -9.22 19.43 3.82
C ASP A 14 -9.48 18.35 4.86
N GLU A 15 -9.48 17.08 4.44
CA GLU A 15 -9.68 15.98 5.37
C GLU A 15 -8.54 15.92 6.38
N LEU A 16 -7.28 16.05 5.91
CA LEU A 16 -6.13 16.03 6.81
C LEU A 16 -6.15 17.18 7.79
N GLN A 17 -6.53 18.36 7.33
CA GLN A 17 -6.66 19.50 8.21
C GLN A 17 -7.70 19.24 9.30
N ASN A 18 -8.86 18.72 8.91
CA ASN A 18 -9.92 18.44 9.88
C ASN A 18 -9.52 17.37 10.90
N LEU A 19 -8.73 16.37 10.48
CA LEU A 19 -8.31 15.29 11.37
C LEU A 19 -7.15 15.67 12.27
N THR A 20 -6.33 16.65 11.89
CA THR A 20 -5.09 16.96 12.60
C THR A 20 -5.11 18.31 13.30
N ASP A 21 -5.99 19.23 12.89
CA ASP A 21 -6.02 20.57 13.42
C ASP A 21 -6.84 20.62 14.71
N ARG A 22 -6.21 20.25 15.80
CA ARG A 22 -6.86 20.15 17.10
C ARG A 22 -7.02 21.48 17.82
N GLU A 23 -6.35 22.52 17.29
CA GLU A 23 -6.36 23.85 17.89
C GLU A 23 -7.05 24.88 17.00
N ALA A 24 -7.72 24.42 15.96
CA ALA A 24 -8.50 25.27 15.05
C ALA A 24 -7.70 26.40 14.40
N HIS A 25 -6.45 26.08 14.00
CA HIS A 25 -5.59 27.05 13.32
C HIS A 25 -5.71 27.00 11.79
N ALA A 26 -6.62 26.20 11.27
CA ALA A 26 -6.87 26.00 9.84
C ALA A 26 -5.62 25.54 9.09
N VAL A 27 -4.84 24.66 9.72
CA VAL A 27 -3.62 24.10 9.14
C VAL A 27 -3.56 22.60 9.38
N ILE A 28 -2.76 21.92 8.57
CA ILE A 28 -2.44 20.51 8.80
C ILE A 28 -1.34 20.46 9.87
N ASP A 29 -1.59 19.73 10.94
CA ASP A 29 -0.58 19.55 11.99
C ASP A 29 0.36 18.42 11.57
N HIS A 30 1.52 18.78 11.07
CA HIS A 30 2.50 17.82 10.55
C HIS A 30 3.04 16.87 11.62
N ALA A 31 3.06 17.29 12.88
CA ALA A 31 3.49 16.39 13.96
C ALA A 31 2.48 15.26 14.17
N VAL A 32 1.18 15.60 14.11
CA VAL A 32 0.11 14.60 14.23
C VAL A 32 0.16 13.63 13.05
N VAL A 33 0.29 14.17 11.83
CA VAL A 33 0.39 13.34 10.62
C VAL A 33 1.62 12.44 10.70
N GLY A 34 2.76 13.00 11.11
CA GLY A 34 4.01 12.23 11.22
C GLY A 34 3.90 11.04 12.16
N ARG A 35 3.22 11.22 13.28
CA ARG A 35 3.00 10.11 14.21
C ARG A 35 2.10 9.04 13.60
N ALA A 36 1.04 9.44 12.92
CA ALA A 36 0.15 8.49 12.28
C ALA A 36 0.87 7.71 11.18
N ILE A 37 1.74 8.37 10.41
CA ILE A 37 2.55 7.72 9.39
C ILE A 37 3.51 6.71 10.02
N ALA A 38 4.20 7.12 11.09
CA ALA A 38 5.14 6.23 11.76
C ALA A 38 4.44 5.00 12.34
N ASP A 39 3.27 5.19 12.93
CA ASP A 39 2.47 4.08 13.45
C ASP A 39 2.01 3.15 12.35
N ALA A 40 1.57 3.72 11.22
CA ALA A 40 1.14 2.92 10.08
C ALA A 40 2.29 2.11 9.50
N GLU A 41 3.46 2.72 9.35
CA GLU A 41 4.63 2.01 8.84
C GLU A 41 5.08 0.92 9.78
N ALA A 42 5.02 1.16 11.08
CA ALA A 42 5.35 0.13 12.07
C ALA A 42 4.38 -1.05 11.97
N GLU A 43 3.10 -0.78 11.79
CA GLU A 43 2.10 -1.84 11.63
C GLU A 43 2.34 -2.63 10.35
N VAL A 44 2.57 -1.94 9.23
CA VAL A 44 2.87 -2.60 7.96
C VAL A 44 4.11 -3.48 8.11
N ASN A 45 5.17 -2.95 8.70
CA ASN A 45 6.42 -3.69 8.84
C ASN A 45 6.28 -4.90 9.76
N SER A 46 5.32 -4.88 10.69
CA SER A 46 5.08 -6.04 11.53
C SER A 46 4.60 -7.26 10.72
N TYR A 47 3.96 -7.01 9.58
CA TYR A 47 3.55 -8.09 8.66
C TYR A 47 4.64 -8.44 7.66
N LEU A 48 5.49 -7.47 7.28
CA LEU A 48 6.54 -7.70 6.29
C LEU A 48 7.79 -8.37 6.89
N ALA A 49 8.07 -8.12 8.17
CA ALA A 49 9.27 -8.64 8.81
C ALA A 49 9.35 -10.17 8.79
N PRO A 50 8.27 -10.91 9.11
CA PRO A 50 8.36 -12.38 9.11
C PRO A 50 8.68 -12.98 7.76
N VAL A 51 8.42 -12.26 6.66
CA VAL A 51 8.66 -12.75 5.31
C VAL A 51 9.83 -12.03 4.63
N GLY A 52 10.62 -11.24 5.41
CA GLY A 52 11.86 -10.64 4.92
C GLY A 52 11.67 -9.50 3.94
N LEU A 53 10.54 -8.82 3.99
CA LEU A 53 10.22 -7.77 3.02
C LEU A 53 10.32 -6.35 3.57
N VAL A 54 10.81 -6.16 4.79
CA VAL A 54 11.03 -4.83 5.33
C VAL A 54 12.14 -4.16 4.53
N GLY A 55 11.90 -2.91 4.13
CA GLY A 55 12.92 -2.13 3.42
C GLY A 55 12.90 -2.28 1.91
N ILE A 56 11.98 -3.05 1.35
CA ILE A 56 11.87 -3.13 -0.10
C ILE A 56 11.34 -1.81 -0.65
N THR A 57 11.56 -1.57 -1.94
CA THR A 57 10.93 -0.45 -2.62
C THR A 57 9.43 -0.74 -2.68
N PRO A 58 8.59 0.08 -2.02
CA PRO A 58 7.19 -0.27 -1.88
C PRO A 58 6.45 -0.12 -3.22
N PRO A 59 5.74 -1.17 -3.66
CA PRO A 59 4.87 -1.04 -4.82
C PRO A 59 3.66 -0.17 -4.46
N LYS A 60 3.00 0.34 -5.47
CA LYS A 60 1.88 1.26 -5.25
C LYS A 60 0.78 0.65 -4.39
N ALA A 61 0.51 -0.65 -4.56
CA ALA A 61 -0.51 -1.32 -3.75
C ALA A 61 -0.19 -1.24 -2.26
N LEU A 62 1.08 -1.40 -1.89
CA LEU A 62 1.51 -1.29 -0.51
C LEU A 62 1.36 0.14 0.01
N ILE A 63 1.71 1.12 -0.81
CA ILE A 63 1.57 2.54 -0.46
C ILE A 63 0.10 2.86 -0.17
N ILE A 64 -0.81 2.38 -1.01
CA ILE A 64 -2.24 2.58 -0.83
C ILE A 64 -2.71 2.01 0.51
N LYS A 65 -2.28 0.80 0.84
CA LYS A 65 -2.68 0.16 2.10
C LYS A 65 -2.09 0.87 3.30
N ALA A 66 -0.84 1.31 3.21
CA ALA A 66 -0.22 2.09 4.28
C ALA A 66 -0.95 3.40 4.52
N CYS A 67 -1.40 4.08 3.46
CA CYS A 67 -2.18 5.31 3.59
C CYS A 67 -3.52 5.06 4.27
N ASP A 68 -4.19 3.96 3.96
CA ASP A 68 -5.47 3.62 4.60
C ASP A 68 -5.27 3.36 6.10
N ILE A 69 -4.16 2.75 6.48
CA ILE A 69 -3.84 2.51 7.88
C ILE A 69 -3.54 3.83 8.60
N ALA A 70 -2.76 4.71 7.97
CA ALA A 70 -2.46 6.03 8.55
C ALA A 70 -3.72 6.86 8.73
N ARG A 71 -4.63 6.82 7.76
CA ARG A 71 -5.92 7.51 7.85
C ARG A 71 -6.73 7.03 9.04
N TYR A 72 -6.77 5.72 9.24
CA TYR A 72 -7.47 5.13 10.38
C TYR A 72 -6.85 5.63 11.69
N SER A 73 -5.52 5.67 11.75
CA SER A 73 -4.80 6.14 12.95
C SER A 73 -5.08 7.61 13.29
N LEU A 74 -5.41 8.42 12.28
CA LEU A 74 -5.73 9.84 12.51
C LEU A 74 -7.09 10.05 13.15
N HIS A 75 -7.96 9.06 13.16
CA HIS A 75 -9.28 9.17 13.78
C HIS A 75 -9.18 8.82 15.26
N GLU A 76 -8.94 9.84 16.09
CA GLU A 76 -8.76 9.65 17.54
C GLU A 76 -9.95 9.03 18.24
N ASP A 77 -11.14 9.47 17.85
CA ASP A 77 -12.37 9.01 18.50
C ASP A 77 -12.88 7.70 17.94
N GLY A 78 -12.06 7.03 17.14
CA GLY A 78 -12.46 5.80 16.48
C GLY A 78 -13.05 6.06 15.11
N ALA A 79 -12.61 5.27 14.13
CA ALA A 79 -13.09 5.40 12.77
C ALA A 79 -14.32 4.53 12.57
N THR A 80 -15.26 5.01 11.76
CA THR A 80 -16.44 4.24 11.37
C THR A 80 -16.57 4.26 9.85
N GLY A 81 -17.53 3.51 9.34
CA GLY A 81 -17.84 3.52 7.92
C GLY A 81 -16.68 3.11 7.05
N ILE A 82 -16.48 3.86 5.95
CA ILE A 82 -15.49 3.49 4.93
C ILE A 82 -14.06 3.51 5.45
N VAL A 83 -13.74 4.40 6.40
CA VAL A 83 -12.38 4.49 6.95
C VAL A 83 -12.02 3.20 7.67
N LYS A 84 -12.93 2.72 8.52
CA LYS A 84 -12.71 1.47 9.24
C LYS A 84 -12.69 0.28 8.29
N GLU A 85 -13.58 0.26 7.31
CA GLU A 85 -13.63 -0.82 6.33
C GLU A 85 -12.34 -0.92 5.55
N ARG A 86 -11.81 0.22 5.10
CA ARG A 86 -10.55 0.22 4.35
C ARG A 86 -9.37 -0.21 5.21
N TYR A 87 -9.37 0.17 6.47
CA TYR A 87 -8.35 -0.29 7.40
C TYR A 87 -8.38 -1.81 7.52
N LEU A 88 -9.57 -2.38 7.73
CA LEU A 88 -9.70 -3.83 7.85
C LEU A 88 -9.30 -4.56 6.57
N GLN A 89 -9.63 -3.98 5.41
CA GLN A 89 -9.19 -4.52 4.12
C GLN A 89 -7.67 -4.47 3.98
N ALA A 90 -7.04 -3.39 4.45
CA ALA A 90 -5.59 -3.27 4.40
C ALA A 90 -4.93 -4.34 5.26
N ILE A 91 -5.44 -4.58 6.45
CA ILE A 91 -4.91 -5.62 7.34
C ILE A 91 -5.09 -7.01 6.72
N ALA A 92 -6.26 -7.28 6.14
CA ALA A 92 -6.51 -8.55 5.48
C ALA A 92 -5.54 -8.77 4.31
N TRP A 93 -5.28 -7.71 3.54
CA TRP A 93 -4.33 -7.77 2.43
C TRP A 93 -2.91 -8.06 2.92
N LEU A 94 -2.50 -7.43 4.02
CA LEU A 94 -1.18 -7.68 4.60
C LEU A 94 -1.05 -9.11 5.09
N LYS A 95 -2.11 -9.68 5.64
CA LYS A 95 -2.10 -11.08 6.05
C LYS A 95 -1.95 -12.01 4.85
N GLU A 96 -2.55 -11.64 3.70
CA GLU A 96 -2.34 -12.39 2.47
C GLU A 96 -0.90 -12.29 1.98
N VAL A 97 -0.27 -11.12 2.12
CA VAL A 97 1.15 -10.96 1.78
C VAL A 97 2.02 -11.89 2.62
N MET A 98 1.69 -12.07 3.90
CA MET A 98 2.44 -13.00 4.74
C MET A 98 2.37 -14.43 4.23
N LYS A 99 1.22 -14.81 3.66
CA LYS A 99 1.05 -16.16 3.08
C LYS A 99 1.67 -16.25 1.69
N HIS A 100 1.67 -15.16 0.95
CA HIS A 100 2.10 -15.10 -0.45
C HIS A 100 3.00 -13.89 -0.68
N PRO A 101 4.25 -13.93 -0.17
CA PRO A 101 5.16 -12.76 -0.27
C PRO A 101 5.42 -12.34 -1.71
N GLU A 102 5.26 -13.23 -2.65
CA GLU A 102 5.43 -12.92 -4.07
C GLU A 102 4.45 -11.86 -4.55
N MET A 103 3.39 -11.59 -3.81
CA MET A 103 2.47 -10.50 -4.16
C MET A 103 3.19 -9.15 -4.22
N LEU A 104 4.20 -8.94 -3.39
CA LEU A 104 4.96 -7.71 -3.40
C LEU A 104 6.14 -7.77 -4.36
N THR A 105 6.84 -8.88 -4.41
CA THR A 105 8.01 -9.00 -5.28
C THR A 105 7.63 -9.06 -6.74
N GLY A 106 6.48 -9.62 -7.05
CA GLY A 106 5.99 -9.67 -8.42
C GLY A 106 5.39 -8.37 -8.93
N MET A 107 5.05 -7.44 -8.06
CA MET A 107 4.47 -6.15 -8.43
C MET A 107 5.48 -5.03 -8.50
N GLY A 108 6.62 -5.22 -7.93
CA GLY A 108 7.62 -4.16 -7.83
C GLY A 108 8.07 -3.77 -9.20
N ASP A 109 8.28 -2.64 -9.44
CA ASP A 109 8.75 -2.11 -10.59
C ASP A 109 8.69 -2.84 -11.82
N THR A 110 8.50 -3.63 -12.16
CA THR A 110 8.53 -4.24 -13.30
C THR A 110 8.08 -4.05 -14.40
N THR A 111 8.26 -3.65 -14.57
CA THR A 111 7.96 -3.64 -15.31
C THR A 111 7.67 -4.58 -15.96
N PRO A 112 7.69 -4.58 -16.51
CA PRO A 112 7.37 -5.32 -16.90
C PRO A 112 7.53 -6.17 -17.51
N ALA A 113 7.73 -6.15 -17.61
CA ALA A 113 7.91 -6.90 -17.95
C ALA A 113 7.70 -7.79 -18.36
N GLN A 114 7.77 -7.77 -18.40
CA GLN A 114 7.75 -8.59 -18.60
C GLN A 114 7.34 -9.33 -19.02
N PRO A 115 7.47 -9.44 -19.47
CA PRO A 115 7.14 -10.18 -19.70
C PRO A 115 6.75 -11.07 -20.00
N LEU A 116 6.85 -10.87 -20.14
CA LEU A 116 6.61 -11.64 -20.27
C LEU A 116 6.43 -12.54 -20.65
N PRO A 117 6.57 -12.69 -20.70
CA PRO A 117 6.59 -13.57 -20.94
C PRO A 117 6.19 -14.48 -21.36
N SER A 118 6.34 -14.18 -21.36
CA SER A 118 6.16 -15.00 -21.59
C SER A 118 5.66 -15.71 -22.18
N VAL A 119 5.83 -15.41 -22.38
CA VAL A 119 5.63 -16.11 -22.75
C VAL A 119 5.43 -16.78 -23.37
N ALA A 120 5.52 -16.44 -23.36
CA ALA A 120 5.63 -17.10 -23.74
C ALA A 120 5.36 -17.86 -24.42
N VAL A 121 5.56 -17.58 -24.56
CA VAL A 121 5.59 -18.41 -24.98
C VAL A 121 5.31 -19.18 -25.69
N ARG A 122 5.34 -18.98 -25.74
CA ARG A 122 5.39 -19.71 -26.32
C ARG A 122 5.28 -20.38 -26.89
N PRO A 123 5.47 -20.09 -26.82
CA PRO A 123 5.60 -20.81 -27.42
C PRO A 123 5.27 -21.48 -27.99
N ASN A 124 5.34 -21.02 -27.96
CA ASN A 124 5.28 -21.79 -28.44
C ASN A 124 4.78 -22.10 -28.92
N GLU A 125 4.80 -21.61 -28.73
CA GLU A 125 4.66 -22.01 -29.17
C GLU A 125 4.28 -22.37 -29.75
N LEU A 126 4.29 -22.14 -30.04
CA LEU A 126 4.21 -22.57 -30.56
C LEU A 126 4.01 -23.06 -31.32
N PRO A 127 4.18 -23.10 -31.25
CA PRO A 127 4.30 -23.61 -31.90
C PRO A 127 4.12 -24.17 -32.81
N ALA A 128 4.14 -24.05 -32.82
CA ALA A 128 4.27 -24.56 -33.44
C ALA A 128 3.91 -25.09 -34.24
N LYS A 129 3.78 -25.30 -34.31
CA LYS A 129 3.69 -25.77 -35.00
C LYS A 129 3.39 -26.43 -35.59
N PRO A 130 3.36 -26.63 -35.76
CA PRO A 130 3.38 -27.18 -36.36
C PRO A 130 2.89 -27.56 -37.32
N TRP A 131 2.90 -27.29 -37.43
CA TRP A 131 2.72 -27.42 -38.02
C TRP A 131 2.91 -27.40 -38.57
N ALA A 132 3.14 -27.04 -38.13
CA ALA A 132 3.57 -26.93 -38.33
C ALA A 132 3.72 -27.04 -38.76
N ASN A 133 3.73 -27.03 -39.00
CA ASN A 133 4.11 -27.18 -39.22
C ASN A 133 4.29 -27.36 -39.70
#